data_cbc755081f54ef96262f5e40d7271513
#
_entry.id   cbc755081f54ef96262f5e40d7271513
#
_cell.length_a   1.000
_cell.length_b   1.000
_cell.length_c   1.000
_cell.angle_alpha   90.00
_cell.angle_beta   90.00
_cell.angle_gamma   90.00
#
_symmetry.space_group_name_H-M   'P 1'
#
loop_
_entity.id
_entity.type
_entity.pdbx_description
1 polymer ?
#
loop_
_entity_poly.entity_id
_entity_poly.type
_entity_poly.pdbx_seq_one_letter_code
_entity_poly.pdbx_strand_id
1 'polypeptide(L)'
;MRSFAVFAAQDDSRRVLSFAACLLLALPLFASDLQVDKRTLSIDDSLTITITLIGAFASVDNIQLPLQNLLVDGSPAVSSEFSWINGQASRRKVFRYRAHPRGPGAALIGPVTLRGGDGQVETLAPVSIQVLPDRTAGSNDPVRILHELLATGRDPIFVVADADKTSAFVGEQVIVTWTIYNATNVQQHGVGEIPKLADFWVEELDVRGETPQQIFIGGVAMQKLVIRRVALFPLRSGVLTIDPTSVEAQIMKRVDIGNPFGMFEGTVVDVHRRSAPLTIDARPIPPGQPVAAVGDLSLQCLTPVQKNGGPVSIDVLLSGPANLRAAPPPAFANTLDGSVQIAEGGVSVHRHEDAVMTRRWRFLIFPASSGMFVVPPLATTILTPAGVRRELRCEQRALLVETAGASANPPPASAQPRDARLEAARRSLPFAGIAALILIVLAIAWPRIQRARRIRRHTRALVRETPAETRIAVDEWLVARGVDLSALVREPSDRGDAYRALRSLLNAAERDRLVAEPAEIRARVRELVAARSRAM
;
A
#
# COMPACT_ATOMS: atom_id res chain seq x y z
N MET A 1 23.80 -93.05 -28.09
CA MET A 1 22.79 -93.50 -29.06
C MET A 1 21.77 -92.34 -29.16
N ARG A 2 21.83 -91.57 -30.20
CA ARG A 2 20.87 -91.36 -31.28
C ARG A 2 19.41 -91.23 -30.79
N SER A 3 18.82 -90.03 -30.92
CA SER A 3 17.81 -89.80 -31.94
C SER A 3 17.38 -88.31 -31.98
N PHE A 4 17.59 -87.82 -33.11
CA PHE A 4 16.91 -86.90 -34.01
C PHE A 4 15.75 -86.04 -33.51
N ALA A 5 15.92 -84.76 -33.82
CA ALA A 5 14.98 -83.66 -33.87
C ALA A 5 13.97 -83.81 -35.02
N VAL A 6 12.79 -83.34 -34.84
CA VAL A 6 11.86 -82.91 -35.89
C VAL A 6 11.51 -81.45 -35.63
N PHE A 7 11.96 -80.59 -36.53
CA PHE A 7 11.57 -79.21 -36.64
C PHE A 7 10.19 -79.15 -37.33
N ALA A 8 9.23 -78.56 -36.69
CA ALA A 8 8.01 -78.10 -37.33
C ALA A 8 8.08 -76.58 -37.42
N ALA A 9 8.20 -76.11 -38.65
CA ALA A 9 8.05 -74.75 -39.00
C ALA A 9 6.57 -74.40 -38.91
N GLN A 10 6.21 -73.54 -37.95
CA GLN A 10 4.90 -72.89 -37.96
C GLN A 10 5.00 -71.51 -37.32
N ASP A 11 4.60 -70.56 -38.13
CA ASP A 11 4.02 -69.26 -37.77
C ASP A 11 4.92 -68.07 -37.60
N ASP A 12 5.56 -67.65 -38.70
CA ASP A 12 6.12 -66.30 -38.85
C ASP A 12 5.09 -65.20 -39.11
N SER A 13 3.84 -65.55 -39.44
CA SER A 13 2.78 -64.57 -39.77
C SER A 13 2.18 -63.86 -38.55
N ARG A 14 2.28 -64.42 -37.36
CA ARG A 14 1.77 -63.78 -36.12
C ARG A 14 2.73 -62.75 -35.49
N ARG A 15 4.03 -62.84 -35.75
CA ARG A 15 4.99 -61.87 -35.23
C ARG A 15 5.02 -60.55 -36.01
N VAL A 16 4.69 -60.57 -37.28
CA VAL A 16 4.65 -59.37 -38.13
C VAL A 16 3.38 -58.53 -37.84
N LEU A 17 2.25 -59.16 -37.50
CA LEU A 17 1.02 -58.45 -37.10
C LEU A 17 1.10 -57.83 -35.69
N SER A 18 1.88 -58.40 -34.76
CA SER A 18 2.09 -57.83 -33.45
C SER A 18 3.04 -56.62 -33.46
N PHE A 19 4.01 -56.56 -34.37
CA PHE A 19 4.90 -55.41 -34.53
C PHE A 19 4.22 -54.26 -35.26
N ALA A 20 3.33 -54.52 -36.20
CA ALA A 20 2.52 -53.48 -36.87
C ALA A 20 1.47 -52.87 -35.95
N ALA A 21 0.91 -53.62 -35.00
CA ALA A 21 -0.06 -53.10 -34.01
C ALA A 21 0.62 -52.25 -32.92
N CYS A 22 1.90 -52.47 -32.56
CA CYS A 22 2.64 -51.61 -31.62
C CYS A 22 3.20 -50.34 -32.26
N LEU A 23 3.37 -50.27 -33.60
CA LEU A 23 3.89 -49.07 -34.27
C LEU A 23 2.80 -48.04 -34.56
N LEU A 24 1.51 -48.39 -34.40
CA LEU A 24 0.35 -47.49 -34.60
C LEU A 24 -0.07 -46.73 -33.33
N LEU A 25 0.60 -46.99 -32.19
CA LEU A 25 0.25 -46.36 -30.90
C LEU A 25 1.22 -45.28 -30.43
N ALA A 26 2.15 -44.85 -31.26
CA ALA A 26 3.10 -43.78 -30.94
C ALA A 26 2.97 -42.59 -31.90
N LEU A 27 1.77 -42.17 -32.22
CA LEU A 27 1.55 -40.80 -32.67
C LEU A 27 1.62 -39.90 -31.43
N PRO A 28 2.56 -38.93 -31.34
CA PRO A 28 2.47 -37.91 -30.31
C PRO A 28 1.15 -37.17 -30.55
N LEU A 29 0.16 -37.39 -29.70
CA LEU A 29 -0.99 -36.53 -29.65
C LEU A 29 -0.47 -35.13 -29.25
N PHE A 30 -0.30 -34.28 -30.26
CA PHE A 30 -0.12 -32.84 -30.04
C PHE A 30 -1.44 -32.26 -29.56
N ALA A 31 -1.72 -32.45 -28.29
CA ALA A 31 -2.86 -31.84 -27.60
C ALA A 31 -2.38 -30.65 -26.80
N SER A 32 -3.25 -29.66 -26.64
CA SER A 32 -2.99 -28.58 -25.68
C SER A 32 -2.91 -29.15 -24.26
N ASP A 33 -2.11 -28.56 -23.39
CA ASP A 33 -1.80 -29.12 -22.08
C ASP A 33 -1.82 -28.07 -20.98
N LEU A 34 -2.22 -28.50 -19.77
CA LEU A 34 -2.19 -27.71 -18.55
C LEU A 34 -1.30 -28.40 -17.54
N GLN A 35 -0.20 -27.75 -17.20
CA GLN A 35 0.79 -28.23 -16.24
C GLN A 35 0.96 -27.25 -15.09
N VAL A 36 1.36 -27.78 -13.95
CA VAL A 36 1.75 -27.01 -12.77
C VAL A 36 3.15 -27.45 -12.33
N ASP A 37 3.92 -26.51 -11.81
CA ASP A 37 5.27 -26.78 -11.30
C ASP A 37 5.26 -27.63 -10.02
N LYS A 38 4.17 -27.59 -9.25
CA LYS A 38 4.00 -28.38 -8.01
C LYS A 38 2.54 -28.69 -7.74
N ARG A 39 2.26 -29.86 -7.16
CA ARG A 39 0.91 -30.29 -6.74
C ARG A 39 0.71 -30.19 -5.23
N THR A 40 1.75 -29.92 -4.48
CA THR A 40 1.74 -29.66 -3.05
C THR A 40 2.55 -28.40 -2.79
N LEU A 41 1.96 -27.41 -2.13
CA LEU A 41 2.62 -26.17 -1.79
C LEU A 41 2.19 -25.69 -0.40
N SER A 42 3.03 -24.87 0.22
CA SER A 42 2.64 -24.15 1.45
C SER A 42 1.76 -22.96 1.08
N ILE A 43 0.95 -22.49 2.03
CA ILE A 43 0.10 -21.30 1.84
C ILE A 43 0.89 -20.06 1.40
N ASP A 44 2.17 -19.99 1.74
CA ASP A 44 3.06 -18.86 1.39
C ASP A 44 3.85 -19.07 0.10
N ASP A 45 3.69 -20.22 -0.55
CA ASP A 45 4.37 -20.51 -1.81
C ASP A 45 3.56 -20.02 -3.01
N SER A 46 4.26 -19.65 -4.07
CA SER A 46 3.62 -19.43 -5.37
C SER A 46 3.64 -20.70 -6.21
N LEU A 47 2.68 -20.79 -7.11
CA LEU A 47 2.49 -21.87 -8.08
C LEU A 47 2.61 -21.30 -9.49
N THR A 48 3.33 -21.97 -10.37
CA THR A 48 3.36 -21.64 -11.78
C THR A 48 2.42 -22.57 -12.55
N ILE A 49 1.41 -21.98 -13.20
CA ILE A 49 0.46 -22.68 -14.08
C ILE A 49 0.90 -22.43 -15.51
N THR A 50 1.25 -23.48 -16.25
CA THR A 50 1.67 -23.40 -17.64
C THR A 50 0.60 -24.02 -18.53
N ILE A 51 0.04 -23.24 -19.46
CA ILE A 51 -0.88 -23.74 -20.46
C ILE A 51 -0.21 -23.64 -21.82
N THR A 52 -0.03 -24.78 -22.46
CA THR A 52 0.54 -24.88 -23.82
C THR A 52 -0.57 -25.12 -24.82
N LEU A 53 -0.72 -24.23 -25.77
CA LEU A 53 -1.68 -24.32 -26.85
C LEU A 53 -0.99 -24.67 -28.17
N ILE A 54 -1.56 -25.58 -28.95
CA ILE A 54 -0.97 -26.09 -30.19
C ILE A 54 -1.99 -25.98 -31.33
N GLY A 55 -1.51 -25.75 -32.53
CA GLY A 55 -2.33 -25.73 -33.75
C GLY A 55 -3.36 -24.61 -33.78
N ALA A 56 -4.63 -24.95 -33.98
CA ALA A 56 -5.76 -24.00 -34.07
C ALA A 56 -5.97 -23.22 -32.74
N PHE A 57 -5.65 -23.84 -31.60
CA PHE A 57 -5.78 -23.22 -30.28
C PHE A 57 -4.68 -22.18 -29.99
N ALA A 58 -3.57 -22.18 -30.74
CA ALA A 58 -2.54 -21.15 -30.60
C ALA A 58 -2.98 -19.75 -31.04
N SER A 59 -4.18 -19.62 -31.63
CA SER A 59 -4.82 -18.33 -31.94
C SER A 59 -5.55 -17.69 -30.76
N VAL A 60 -5.72 -18.42 -29.64
CA VAL A 60 -6.40 -17.91 -28.45
C VAL A 60 -5.55 -16.83 -27.76
N ASP A 61 -6.13 -15.65 -27.53
CA ASP A 61 -5.43 -14.52 -26.92
C ASP A 61 -5.71 -14.37 -25.41
N ASN A 62 -6.82 -14.94 -24.94
CA ASN A 62 -7.17 -14.88 -23.53
C ASN A 62 -7.76 -16.23 -23.06
N ILE A 63 -7.33 -16.68 -21.90
CA ILE A 63 -7.79 -17.92 -21.28
C ILE A 63 -8.46 -17.57 -19.95
N GLN A 64 -9.72 -17.98 -19.79
CA GLN A 64 -10.39 -17.94 -18.48
C GLN A 64 -9.97 -19.16 -17.67
N LEU A 65 -9.37 -18.91 -16.51
CA LEU A 65 -8.97 -19.93 -15.57
C LEU A 65 -9.99 -20.03 -14.43
N PRO A 66 -10.83 -21.09 -14.39
CA PRO A 66 -11.63 -21.38 -13.21
C PRO A 66 -10.71 -21.80 -12.07
N LEU A 67 -10.63 -21.01 -11.00
CA LEU A 67 -9.75 -21.25 -9.86
C LEU A 67 -10.58 -21.38 -8.58
N GLN A 68 -10.29 -22.40 -7.79
CA GLN A 68 -10.79 -22.55 -6.43
C GLN A 68 -9.61 -22.53 -5.46
N ASN A 69 -9.71 -21.72 -4.41
CA ASN A 69 -8.68 -21.52 -3.38
C ASN A 69 -7.32 -21.04 -3.93
N LEU A 70 -7.31 -20.41 -5.09
CA LEU A 70 -6.13 -19.80 -5.74
C LEU A 70 -6.45 -18.39 -6.23
N LEU A 71 -5.44 -17.53 -6.27
CA LEU A 71 -5.47 -16.20 -6.90
C LEU A 71 -4.33 -16.12 -7.92
N VAL A 72 -4.59 -15.53 -9.06
CA VAL A 72 -3.56 -15.23 -10.09
C VAL A 72 -2.98 -13.84 -9.84
N ASP A 73 -1.66 -13.73 -9.95
CA ASP A 73 -0.91 -12.49 -9.83
C ASP A 73 -0.77 -11.83 -11.20
N GLY A 74 -1.56 -10.80 -11.44
CA GLY A 74 -1.45 -10.00 -12.66
C GLY A 74 -1.80 -10.74 -13.97
N SER A 75 -1.21 -10.29 -15.08
CA SER A 75 -1.39 -10.89 -16.40
C SER A 75 -0.39 -12.02 -16.64
N PRO A 76 -0.75 -13.06 -17.43
CA PRO A 76 0.18 -14.13 -17.76
C PRO A 76 1.35 -13.65 -18.61
N ALA A 77 2.51 -14.26 -18.42
CA ALA A 77 3.58 -14.18 -19.40
C ALA A 77 3.21 -15.06 -20.62
N VAL A 78 3.21 -14.47 -21.81
CA VAL A 78 2.83 -15.15 -23.05
C VAL A 78 4.04 -15.26 -23.96
N SER A 79 4.32 -16.47 -24.44
CA SER A 79 5.32 -16.71 -25.49
C SER A 79 4.67 -17.44 -26.66
N SER A 80 4.99 -17.03 -27.89
CA SER A 80 4.50 -17.66 -29.12
C SER A 80 5.70 -18.13 -29.95
N GLU A 81 5.59 -19.35 -30.42
CA GLU A 81 6.60 -20.01 -31.25
C GLU A 81 5.94 -20.44 -32.55
N PHE A 82 6.60 -20.16 -33.66
CA PHE A 82 6.23 -20.63 -34.98
C PHE A 82 7.38 -21.46 -35.55
N SER A 83 7.08 -22.67 -35.92
CA SER A 83 8.07 -23.58 -36.53
C SER A 83 7.58 -24.07 -37.90
N TRP A 84 8.50 -24.11 -38.90
CA TRP A 84 8.23 -24.64 -40.21
C TRP A 84 9.26 -25.72 -40.52
N ILE A 85 8.87 -27.00 -40.50
CA ILE A 85 9.74 -28.14 -40.71
C ILE A 85 9.11 -29.02 -41.78
N ASN A 86 9.86 -29.32 -42.84
CA ASN A 86 9.45 -30.21 -43.93
C ASN A 86 8.12 -29.85 -44.59
N GLY A 87 7.84 -28.53 -44.75
CA GLY A 87 6.59 -28.08 -45.35
C GLY A 87 5.38 -28.04 -44.39
N GLN A 88 5.55 -28.49 -43.14
CA GLN A 88 4.50 -28.40 -42.11
C GLN A 88 4.75 -27.23 -41.18
N ALA A 89 3.73 -26.35 -41.04
CA ALA A 89 3.72 -25.25 -40.11
C ALA A 89 3.14 -25.70 -38.76
N SER A 90 3.86 -25.49 -37.70
CA SER A 90 3.33 -25.67 -36.35
C SER A 90 3.38 -24.36 -35.58
N ARG A 91 2.30 -24.07 -34.87
CA ARG A 91 2.17 -22.92 -33.96
C ARG A 91 2.01 -23.43 -32.55
N ARG A 92 2.76 -22.83 -31.65
CA ARG A 92 2.70 -23.10 -30.21
C ARG A 92 2.60 -21.79 -29.47
N LYS A 93 1.67 -21.68 -28.52
CA LYS A 93 1.52 -20.52 -27.64
C LYS A 93 1.51 -21.01 -26.20
N VAL A 94 2.29 -20.39 -25.35
CA VAL A 94 2.43 -20.79 -23.96
C VAL A 94 2.06 -19.62 -23.08
N PHE A 95 1.10 -19.84 -22.20
CA PHE A 95 0.69 -18.92 -21.14
C PHE A 95 1.27 -19.42 -19.82
N ARG A 96 1.97 -18.55 -19.11
CA ARG A 96 2.46 -18.83 -17.76
C ARG A 96 1.80 -17.87 -16.80
N TYR A 97 0.95 -18.42 -15.93
CA TYR A 97 0.32 -17.68 -14.84
C TYR A 97 1.07 -17.97 -13.55
N ARG A 98 1.27 -16.94 -12.75
CA ARG A 98 1.67 -17.12 -11.37
C ARG A 98 0.42 -17.04 -10.50
N ALA A 99 0.29 -17.96 -9.54
CA ALA A 99 -0.82 -17.99 -8.62
C ALA A 99 -0.34 -18.28 -7.20
N HIS A 100 -1.06 -17.79 -6.20
CA HIS A 100 -0.85 -18.08 -4.80
C HIS A 100 -2.15 -18.60 -4.15
N PRO A 101 -2.07 -19.44 -3.09
CA PRO A 101 -3.24 -19.96 -2.41
C PRO A 101 -3.90 -18.89 -1.55
N ARG A 102 -5.23 -18.98 -1.40
CA ARG A 102 -6.01 -18.14 -0.47
C ARG A 102 -6.01 -18.66 0.96
N GLY A 103 -5.89 -19.97 1.11
CA GLY A 103 -5.92 -20.64 2.41
C GLY A 103 -5.46 -22.08 2.31
N PRO A 104 -5.20 -22.75 3.47
CA PRO A 104 -4.85 -24.17 3.48
C PRO A 104 -6.03 -25.02 3.05
N GLY A 105 -5.73 -26.22 2.50
CA GLY A 105 -6.73 -27.18 2.04
C GLY A 105 -6.60 -27.51 0.56
N ALA A 106 -7.63 -28.11 -0.01
CA ALA A 106 -7.65 -28.43 -1.43
C ALA A 106 -7.83 -27.17 -2.29
N ALA A 107 -7.06 -27.10 -3.37
CA ALA A 107 -7.21 -26.08 -4.40
C ALA A 107 -7.38 -26.77 -5.76
N LEU A 108 -8.09 -26.12 -6.69
CA LEU A 108 -8.42 -26.68 -7.99
C LEU A 108 -8.21 -25.64 -9.09
N ILE A 109 -7.60 -26.10 -10.19
CA ILE A 109 -7.51 -25.38 -11.44
C ILE A 109 -8.36 -26.09 -12.48
N GLY A 110 -9.27 -25.40 -13.11
CA GLY A 110 -10.03 -25.90 -14.22
C GLY A 110 -11.32 -26.63 -13.90
N PRO A 111 -11.96 -27.28 -14.88
CA PRO A 111 -11.52 -27.53 -16.27
C PRO A 111 -11.41 -26.23 -17.10
N VAL A 112 -10.45 -26.18 -18.02
CA VAL A 112 -10.23 -25.04 -18.90
C VAL A 112 -10.75 -25.37 -20.29
N THR A 113 -11.75 -24.63 -20.76
CA THR A 113 -12.33 -24.80 -22.11
C THR A 113 -11.68 -23.83 -23.08
N LEU A 114 -11.06 -24.36 -24.11
CA LEU A 114 -10.43 -23.64 -25.21
C LEU A 114 -11.30 -23.67 -26.45
N ARG A 115 -11.37 -22.55 -27.18
CA ARG A 115 -12.04 -22.46 -28.48
C ARG A 115 -11.04 -22.06 -29.54
N GLY A 116 -10.74 -22.96 -30.45
CA GLY A 116 -9.85 -22.71 -31.59
C GLY A 116 -10.43 -21.73 -32.60
N GLY A 117 -9.59 -21.10 -33.40
CA GLY A 117 -10.01 -20.19 -34.48
C GLY A 117 -10.81 -20.85 -35.59
N ASP A 118 -10.77 -22.19 -35.67
CA ASP A 118 -11.54 -23.03 -36.58
C ASP A 118 -12.90 -23.51 -36.01
N GLY A 119 -13.26 -23.07 -34.82
CA GLY A 119 -14.46 -23.46 -34.09
C GLY A 119 -14.35 -24.75 -33.28
N GLN A 120 -13.20 -25.41 -33.29
CA GLN A 120 -12.96 -26.58 -32.43
C GLN A 120 -12.98 -26.20 -30.95
N VAL A 121 -13.43 -27.10 -30.11
CA VAL A 121 -13.47 -26.94 -28.65
C VAL A 121 -12.67 -28.06 -28.01
N GLU A 122 -11.72 -27.70 -27.18
CA GLU A 122 -10.92 -28.61 -26.37
C GLU A 122 -11.10 -28.26 -24.89
N THR A 123 -11.20 -29.28 -24.03
CA THR A 123 -11.29 -29.06 -22.58
C THR A 123 -10.11 -29.74 -21.89
N LEU A 124 -9.27 -28.92 -21.28
CA LEU A 124 -8.15 -29.40 -20.47
C LEU A 124 -8.65 -29.91 -19.13
N ALA A 125 -8.12 -31.05 -18.72
CA ALA A 125 -8.49 -31.70 -17.47
C ALA A 125 -8.16 -30.81 -16.25
N PRO A 126 -8.98 -30.84 -15.18
CA PRO A 126 -8.69 -30.09 -13.98
C PRO A 126 -7.47 -30.65 -13.23
N VAL A 127 -6.73 -29.76 -12.57
CA VAL A 127 -5.56 -30.12 -11.75
C VAL A 127 -5.87 -29.80 -10.30
N SER A 128 -5.78 -30.84 -9.44
CA SER A 128 -5.91 -30.69 -8.00
C SER A 128 -4.56 -30.41 -7.36
N ILE A 129 -4.57 -29.52 -6.37
CA ILE A 129 -3.39 -29.06 -5.64
C ILE A 129 -3.72 -29.14 -4.15
N GLN A 130 -2.77 -29.62 -3.35
CA GLN A 130 -2.86 -29.64 -1.90
C GLN A 130 -2.09 -28.46 -1.32
N VAL A 131 -2.79 -27.56 -0.65
CA VAL A 131 -2.19 -26.45 0.08
C VAL A 131 -2.02 -26.84 1.54
N LEU A 132 -0.78 -26.87 2.00
CA LEU A 132 -0.43 -27.17 3.39
C LEU A 132 -0.56 -25.88 4.23
N PRO A 133 -1.02 -26.00 5.48
CA PRO A 133 -1.03 -24.86 6.38
C PRO A 133 0.39 -24.38 6.65
N ASP A 134 0.56 -23.06 6.75
CA ASP A 134 1.82 -22.52 7.24
C ASP A 134 1.93 -22.76 8.74
N ARG A 135 2.94 -23.51 9.15
CA ARG A 135 3.24 -23.72 10.57
C ARG A 135 3.75 -22.44 11.25
N THR A 136 4.27 -21.50 10.48
CA THR A 136 4.72 -20.18 10.99
C THR A 136 3.56 -19.21 11.18
N ALA A 137 2.44 -19.37 10.48
CA ALA A 137 1.29 -18.46 10.48
C ALA A 137 0.58 -18.34 11.85
N GLY A 138 0.93 -19.17 12.83
CA GLY A 138 0.40 -19.09 14.21
C GLY A 138 1.31 -18.39 15.20
N SER A 139 2.41 -17.78 14.78
CA SER A 139 3.39 -17.16 15.67
C SER A 139 3.75 -15.74 15.23
N ASN A 140 3.81 -14.84 16.21
CA ASN A 140 4.42 -13.50 16.06
C ASN A 140 5.81 -13.44 16.74
N ASP A 141 6.38 -14.57 17.14
CA ASP A 141 7.73 -14.64 17.68
C ASP A 141 8.76 -14.76 16.54
N PRO A 142 9.59 -13.75 16.28
CA PRO A 142 10.57 -13.75 15.21
C PRO A 142 11.58 -14.89 15.30
N VAL A 143 11.99 -15.29 16.52
CA VAL A 143 12.96 -16.37 16.75
C VAL A 143 12.36 -17.71 16.31
N ARG A 144 11.13 -17.98 16.72
CA ARG A 144 10.42 -19.20 16.35
C ARG A 144 10.17 -19.29 14.85
N ILE A 145 9.72 -18.19 14.23
CA ILE A 145 9.48 -18.15 12.79
C ILE A 145 10.77 -18.44 12.02
N LEU A 146 11.86 -17.74 12.36
CA LEU A 146 13.15 -17.93 11.70
C LEU A 146 13.63 -19.37 11.83
N HIS A 147 13.58 -19.94 13.05
CA HIS A 147 14.00 -21.32 13.28
C HIS A 147 13.20 -22.32 12.42
N GLU A 148 11.90 -22.12 12.30
CA GLU A 148 11.03 -23.01 11.49
C GLU A 148 11.29 -22.85 9.99
N LEU A 149 11.53 -21.63 9.50
CA LEU A 149 11.92 -21.38 8.10
C LEU A 149 13.24 -22.09 7.76
N LEU A 150 14.25 -21.95 8.60
CA LEU A 150 15.55 -22.59 8.41
C LEU A 150 15.44 -24.13 8.49
N ALA A 151 14.69 -24.67 9.43
CA ALA A 151 14.49 -26.10 9.59
C ALA A 151 13.74 -26.73 8.39
N THR A 152 12.93 -25.95 7.69
CA THR A 152 12.19 -26.40 6.49
C THR A 152 12.88 -26.02 5.18
N GLY A 153 14.09 -25.45 5.21
CA GLY A 153 14.84 -25.01 4.03
C GLY A 153 14.21 -23.85 3.28
N ARG A 154 13.32 -23.10 3.93
CA ARG A 154 12.66 -21.92 3.37
C ARG A 154 13.52 -20.68 3.53
N ASP A 155 13.32 -19.72 2.65
CA ASP A 155 14.07 -18.47 2.69
C ASP A 155 13.75 -17.66 3.96
N PRO A 156 14.77 -17.16 4.69
CA PRO A 156 14.61 -16.44 5.93
C PRO A 156 14.18 -14.99 5.69
N ILE A 157 12.97 -14.85 5.16
CA ILE A 157 12.21 -13.61 5.03
C ILE A 157 10.80 -13.85 5.56
N PHE A 158 10.32 -12.98 6.44
CA PHE A 158 8.97 -13.09 7.02
C PHE A 158 8.47 -11.73 7.51
N VAL A 159 7.17 -11.63 7.75
CA VAL A 159 6.49 -10.46 8.30
C VAL A 159 5.88 -10.80 9.65
N VAL A 160 6.03 -9.90 10.60
CA VAL A 160 5.46 -10.01 11.95
C VAL A 160 4.51 -8.85 12.16
N ALA A 161 3.34 -9.13 12.70
CA ALA A 161 2.44 -8.15 13.26
C ALA A 161 2.60 -8.18 14.79
N ASP A 162 2.87 -7.03 15.40
CA ASP A 162 3.06 -6.89 16.83
C ASP A 162 2.18 -5.77 17.38
N ALA A 163 1.62 -5.98 18.56
CA ALA A 163 0.83 -5.00 19.28
C ALA A 163 1.49 -4.65 20.59
N ASP A 164 1.53 -3.36 20.94
CA ASP A 164 2.09 -2.88 22.22
C ASP A 164 1.36 -3.47 23.44
N LYS A 165 0.10 -3.90 23.25
CA LYS A 165 -0.72 -4.58 24.25
C LYS A 165 -1.79 -5.46 23.58
N THR A 166 -2.19 -6.52 24.24
CA THR A 166 -3.22 -7.46 23.79
C THR A 166 -4.57 -7.28 24.49
N SER A 167 -4.65 -6.38 25.48
CA SER A 167 -5.89 -6.03 26.17
C SER A 167 -5.98 -4.51 26.33
N ALA A 168 -7.14 -3.94 26.02
CA ALA A 168 -7.40 -2.51 26.09
C ALA A 168 -8.87 -2.25 26.41
N PHE A 169 -9.22 -1.08 26.91
CA PHE A 169 -10.62 -0.66 26.99
C PHE A 169 -11.13 -0.19 25.63
N VAL A 170 -12.43 -0.24 25.43
CA VAL A 170 -13.09 0.40 24.28
C VAL A 170 -12.65 1.88 24.23
N GLY A 171 -12.12 2.32 23.07
CA GLY A 171 -11.58 3.67 22.88
C GLY A 171 -10.17 3.92 23.40
N GLU A 172 -9.52 2.94 24.05
CA GLU A 172 -8.10 3.01 24.42
C GLU A 172 -7.21 2.75 23.21
N GLN A 173 -6.06 3.44 23.14
CA GLN A 173 -5.08 3.27 22.07
C GLN A 173 -4.33 1.95 22.18
N VAL A 174 -4.23 1.24 21.06
CA VAL A 174 -3.35 0.09 20.83
C VAL A 174 -2.49 0.39 19.61
N ILE A 175 -1.18 0.32 19.75
CA ILE A 175 -0.25 0.50 18.63
C ILE A 175 0.04 -0.86 18.00
N VAL A 176 -0.26 -1.00 16.71
CA VAL A 176 0.09 -2.18 15.94
C VAL A 176 1.13 -1.84 14.89
N THR A 177 2.17 -2.66 14.84
CA THR A 177 3.32 -2.48 13.94
C THR A 177 3.53 -3.74 13.11
N TRP A 178 3.64 -3.58 11.80
CA TRP A 178 4.04 -4.65 10.87
C TRP A 178 5.49 -4.45 10.46
N THR A 179 6.28 -5.49 10.66
CA THR A 179 7.72 -5.47 10.45
C THR A 179 8.14 -6.62 9.55
N ILE A 180 8.91 -6.32 8.50
CA ILE A 180 9.60 -7.33 7.69
C ILE A 180 10.96 -7.61 8.34
N TYR A 181 11.27 -8.90 8.46
CA TYR A 181 12.58 -9.42 8.82
C TYR A 181 13.14 -10.18 7.62
N ASN A 182 14.36 -9.86 7.22
CA ASN A 182 14.95 -10.40 6.00
C ASN A 182 16.45 -10.68 6.16
N ALA A 183 16.89 -11.91 5.83
CA ALA A 183 18.29 -12.28 5.71
C ALA A 183 18.65 -12.72 4.26
N THR A 184 17.84 -12.36 3.28
CA THR A 184 18.02 -12.73 1.86
C THR A 184 18.39 -11.51 1.02
N ASN A 185 18.73 -11.74 -0.25
CA ASN A 185 18.96 -10.66 -1.22
C ASN A 185 17.62 -10.25 -1.87
N VAL A 186 16.88 -9.34 -1.21
CA VAL A 186 15.62 -8.80 -1.72
C VAL A 186 15.91 -7.76 -2.81
N GLN A 187 15.33 -7.96 -3.99
CA GLN A 187 15.40 -7.02 -5.10
C GLN A 187 14.22 -6.03 -5.05
N GLN A 188 13.06 -6.54 -4.71
CA GLN A 188 11.83 -5.76 -4.60
C GLN A 188 10.91 -6.37 -3.55
N HIS A 189 10.17 -5.56 -2.84
CA HIS A 189 9.10 -6.00 -1.95
C HIS A 189 7.89 -5.08 -2.07
N GLY A 190 6.71 -5.63 -1.76
CA GLY A 190 5.44 -4.94 -1.74
C GLY A 190 4.53 -5.50 -0.64
N VAL A 191 3.54 -4.71 -0.24
CA VAL A 191 2.46 -5.18 0.62
C VAL A 191 1.37 -5.75 -0.28
N GLY A 192 1.02 -7.02 -0.11
CA GLY A 192 -0.05 -7.67 -0.83
C GLY A 192 -1.42 -7.39 -0.19
N GLU A 193 -1.83 -8.20 0.77
CA GLU A 193 -3.09 -8.01 1.48
C GLU A 193 -2.92 -7.12 2.70
N ILE A 194 -3.78 -6.11 2.83
CA ILE A 194 -3.86 -5.23 4.01
C ILE A 194 -4.99 -5.71 4.90
N PRO A 195 -4.79 -5.88 6.23
CA PRO A 195 -5.81 -6.37 7.12
C PRO A 195 -7.02 -5.43 7.20
N LYS A 196 -8.21 -6.01 7.30
CA LYS A 196 -9.43 -5.27 7.59
C LYS A 196 -9.47 -4.94 9.08
N LEU A 197 -9.69 -3.67 9.41
CA LEU A 197 -9.70 -3.14 10.77
C LEU A 197 -11.08 -2.58 11.13
N ALA A 198 -12.15 -3.27 10.70
CA ALA A 198 -13.53 -2.77 10.78
C ALA A 198 -14.03 -2.50 12.21
N ASP A 199 -13.49 -3.24 13.20
CA ASP A 199 -13.86 -3.10 14.62
C ASP A 199 -13.08 -1.99 15.36
N PHE A 200 -12.24 -1.24 14.63
CA PHE A 200 -11.38 -0.23 15.18
C PHE A 200 -11.53 1.12 14.48
N TRP A 201 -11.41 2.19 15.22
CA TRP A 201 -11.00 3.46 14.65
C TRP A 201 -9.50 3.41 14.40
N VAL A 202 -9.05 3.81 13.20
CA VAL A 202 -7.67 3.66 12.75
C VAL A 202 -7.04 5.02 12.50
N GLU A 203 -5.86 5.24 13.06
CA GLU A 203 -5.00 6.39 12.75
C GLU A 203 -3.66 5.86 12.21
N GLU A 204 -3.35 6.15 10.96
CA GLU A 204 -2.07 5.77 10.35
C GLU A 204 -0.93 6.61 10.94
N LEU A 205 0.16 5.95 11.35
CA LEU A 205 1.38 6.59 11.81
C LEU A 205 2.42 6.59 10.70
N ASP A 206 3.18 7.68 10.58
CA ASP A 206 4.15 7.82 9.49
C ASP A 206 5.37 6.92 9.73
N VAL A 207 5.67 6.08 8.75
CA VAL A 207 6.84 5.18 8.74
C VAL A 207 7.79 5.47 7.57
N ARG A 208 7.57 6.56 6.82
CA ARG A 208 8.39 6.91 5.64
C ARG A 208 9.84 7.24 5.96
N GLY A 209 10.13 7.58 7.20
CA GLY A 209 11.49 7.84 7.68
C GLY A 209 12.20 6.59 8.26
N GLU A 210 11.49 5.46 8.35
CA GLU A 210 12.09 4.22 8.86
C GLU A 210 13.09 3.65 7.85
N THR A 211 14.27 3.35 8.32
CA THR A 211 15.33 2.72 7.55
C THR A 211 15.56 1.28 8.01
N PRO A 212 15.97 0.37 7.11
CA PRO A 212 16.32 -0.99 7.53
C PRO A 212 17.40 -0.99 8.61
N GLN A 213 17.14 -1.68 9.70
CA GLN A 213 18.06 -1.84 10.82
C GLN A 213 18.64 -3.25 10.81
N GLN A 214 19.96 -3.37 10.95
CA GLN A 214 20.60 -4.67 11.11
C GLN A 214 20.45 -5.14 12.54
N ILE A 215 19.91 -6.34 12.72
CA ILE A 215 19.71 -7.01 14.00
C ILE A 215 20.17 -8.46 13.93
N PHE A 216 20.27 -9.13 15.08
CA PHE A 216 20.55 -10.56 15.15
C PHE A 216 19.37 -11.28 15.80
N ILE A 217 18.85 -12.32 15.13
CA ILE A 217 17.81 -13.20 15.63
C ILE A 217 18.35 -14.63 15.58
N GLY A 218 18.38 -15.34 16.71
CA GLY A 218 18.91 -16.71 16.76
C GLY A 218 20.32 -16.86 16.21
N GLY A 219 21.16 -15.82 16.27
CA GLY A 219 22.51 -15.80 15.70
C GLY A 219 22.59 -15.47 14.21
N VAL A 220 21.46 -15.28 13.53
CA VAL A 220 21.41 -14.88 12.11
C VAL A 220 21.29 -13.36 12.00
N ALA A 221 22.17 -12.76 11.18
CA ALA A 221 22.09 -11.34 10.86
C ALA A 221 20.89 -11.09 9.93
N MET A 222 19.98 -10.22 10.32
CA MET A 222 18.77 -9.88 9.58
C MET A 222 18.59 -8.38 9.46
N GLN A 223 17.95 -7.94 8.40
CA GLN A 223 17.43 -6.59 8.27
C GLN A 223 16.00 -6.55 8.80
N LYS A 224 15.72 -5.59 9.69
CA LYS A 224 14.40 -5.28 10.25
C LYS A 224 13.91 -3.98 9.62
N LEU A 225 12.73 -4.02 8.99
CA LEU A 225 12.09 -2.85 8.39
C LEU A 225 10.64 -2.75 8.83
N VAL A 226 10.27 -1.65 9.45
CA VAL A 226 8.86 -1.35 9.75
C VAL A 226 8.18 -0.87 8.46
N ILE A 227 7.14 -1.58 8.04
CA ILE A 227 6.41 -1.30 6.81
C ILE A 227 5.09 -0.56 7.05
N ARG A 228 4.50 -0.73 8.22
CA ARG A 228 3.27 -0.06 8.63
C ARG A 228 3.18 0.03 10.14
N ARG A 229 2.65 1.13 10.64
CA ARG A 229 2.33 1.33 12.05
C ARG A 229 1.01 2.09 12.15
N VAL A 230 0.12 1.64 13.01
CA VAL A 230 -1.18 2.26 13.23
C VAL A 230 -1.49 2.38 14.71
N ALA A 231 -2.23 3.42 15.08
CA ALA A 231 -2.92 3.50 16.35
C ALA A 231 -4.37 3.04 16.15
N LEU A 232 -4.76 1.99 16.84
CA LEU A 232 -6.08 1.39 16.82
C LEU A 232 -6.83 1.73 18.09
N PHE A 233 -8.12 2.02 17.97
CA PHE A 233 -9.01 2.29 19.08
C PHE A 233 -10.22 1.37 18.95
N PRO A 234 -10.40 0.35 19.82
CA PRO A 234 -11.54 -0.56 19.77
C PRO A 234 -12.88 0.20 19.81
N LEU A 235 -13.80 -0.13 18.92
CA LEU A 235 -15.13 0.48 18.84
C LEU A 235 -16.19 -0.31 19.63
N ARG A 236 -15.92 -1.57 19.92
CA ARG A 236 -16.80 -2.47 20.70
C ARG A 236 -15.99 -3.32 21.65
N SER A 237 -16.63 -3.86 22.67
CA SER A 237 -16.01 -4.83 23.59
C SER A 237 -16.05 -6.24 23.03
N GLY A 238 -15.17 -7.11 23.54
CA GLY A 238 -14.99 -8.49 23.17
C GLY A 238 -13.64 -8.78 22.53
N VAL A 239 -13.44 -9.99 22.07
CA VAL A 239 -12.25 -10.40 21.35
C VAL A 239 -12.33 -9.88 19.92
N LEU A 240 -11.41 -9.00 19.55
CA LEU A 240 -11.30 -8.39 18.22
C LEU A 240 -10.09 -8.98 17.53
N THR A 241 -10.28 -9.43 16.28
CA THR A 241 -9.21 -10.03 15.49
C THR A 241 -8.74 -9.07 14.40
N ILE A 242 -7.44 -8.94 14.26
CA ILE A 242 -6.76 -8.26 13.16
C ILE A 242 -6.25 -9.33 12.21
N ASP A 243 -6.74 -9.32 10.98
CA ASP A 243 -6.39 -10.30 9.96
C ASP A 243 -4.89 -10.26 9.62
N PRO A 244 -4.31 -11.35 9.11
CA PRO A 244 -2.95 -11.36 8.60
C PRO A 244 -2.70 -10.32 7.51
N THR A 245 -1.50 -9.74 7.51
CA THR A 245 -0.97 -8.97 6.38
C THR A 245 -0.10 -9.85 5.53
N SER A 246 -0.19 -9.77 4.21
CA SER A 246 0.75 -10.45 3.32
C SER A 246 1.80 -9.48 2.77
N VAL A 247 3.00 -10.03 2.55
CA VAL A 247 4.11 -9.36 1.88
C VAL A 247 4.57 -10.21 0.71
N GLU A 248 4.75 -9.58 -0.43
CA GLU A 248 5.32 -10.14 -1.63
C GLU A 248 6.74 -9.63 -1.79
N ALA A 249 7.70 -10.51 -2.02
CA ALA A 249 9.09 -10.12 -2.20
C ALA A 249 9.71 -10.90 -3.36
N GLN A 250 10.54 -10.22 -4.14
CA GLN A 250 11.42 -10.82 -5.13
C GLN A 250 12.80 -10.97 -4.53
N ILE A 251 13.27 -12.21 -4.41
CA ILE A 251 14.59 -12.52 -3.87
C ILE A 251 15.48 -13.12 -4.95
N MET A 252 16.76 -12.75 -4.95
CA MET A 252 17.73 -13.35 -5.84
C MET A 252 18.37 -14.57 -5.17
N LYS A 253 18.18 -15.74 -5.77
CA LYS A 253 18.81 -16.98 -5.36
C LYS A 253 19.95 -17.33 -6.32
N ARG A 254 21.02 -17.89 -5.77
CA ARG A 254 22.06 -18.55 -6.54
C ARG A 254 21.64 -19.98 -6.80
N VAL A 255 21.45 -20.33 -8.04
CA VAL A 255 21.14 -21.69 -8.47
C VAL A 255 22.40 -22.29 -9.09
N ASP A 256 22.82 -23.44 -8.60
CA ASP A 256 23.88 -24.21 -9.25
C ASP A 256 23.31 -24.81 -10.54
N ILE A 257 23.83 -24.39 -11.68
CA ILE A 257 23.41 -24.87 -12.99
C ILE A 257 24.13 -26.15 -13.41
N GLY A 258 24.90 -26.77 -12.49
CA GLY A 258 25.55 -28.08 -12.72
C GLY A 258 26.64 -28.02 -13.77
N ASN A 259 27.24 -26.87 -14.06
CA ASN A 259 28.33 -26.78 -15.03
C ASN A 259 29.68 -27.16 -14.39
N PRO A 260 30.62 -27.72 -15.18
CA PRO A 260 31.92 -28.17 -14.68
C PRO A 260 32.79 -27.06 -14.09
N PHE A 261 32.43 -25.78 -14.30
CA PHE A 261 33.19 -24.60 -13.85
C PHE A 261 32.66 -24.00 -12.55
N GLY A 262 31.62 -24.61 -11.92
CA GLY A 262 31.07 -24.14 -10.66
C GLY A 262 30.43 -22.74 -10.72
N MET A 263 29.96 -22.33 -11.92
CA MET A 263 29.25 -21.05 -12.06
C MET A 263 27.84 -21.17 -11.54
N PHE A 264 27.42 -20.17 -10.76
CA PHE A 264 26.06 -20.03 -10.28
C PHE A 264 25.31 -19.01 -11.15
N GLU A 265 24.08 -19.31 -11.47
CA GLU A 265 23.18 -18.33 -12.10
C GLU A 265 22.28 -17.68 -11.02
N GLY A 266 22.12 -16.35 -11.12
CA GLY A 266 21.18 -15.63 -10.27
C GLY A 266 19.76 -15.78 -10.81
N THR A 267 18.89 -16.48 -10.08
CA THR A 267 17.47 -16.59 -10.43
C THR A 267 16.65 -15.76 -9.47
N VAL A 268 15.72 -14.96 -10.01
CA VAL A 268 14.75 -14.21 -9.20
C VAL A 268 13.58 -15.13 -8.86
N VAL A 269 13.29 -15.26 -7.58
CA VAL A 269 12.19 -16.06 -7.05
C VAL A 269 11.24 -15.16 -6.29
N ASP A 270 9.94 -15.29 -6.53
CA ASP A 270 8.93 -14.59 -5.75
C ASP A 270 8.58 -15.38 -4.50
N VAL A 271 8.47 -14.67 -3.41
CA VAL A 271 8.18 -15.19 -2.09
C VAL A 271 7.00 -14.43 -1.52
N HIS A 272 5.97 -15.17 -1.09
CA HIS A 272 4.82 -14.64 -0.36
C HIS A 272 4.96 -15.01 1.11
N ARG A 273 4.74 -14.05 2.00
CA ARG A 273 4.76 -14.25 3.45
C ARG A 273 3.58 -13.58 4.10
N ARG A 274 2.99 -14.25 5.08
CA ARG A 274 1.86 -13.73 5.87
C ARG A 274 2.26 -13.60 7.32
N SER A 275 1.80 -12.53 7.98
CA SER A 275 1.90 -12.42 9.43
C SER A 275 0.89 -13.36 10.11
N ALA A 276 1.10 -13.67 11.38
CA ALA A 276 0.02 -14.25 12.18
C ALA A 276 -1.09 -13.22 12.41
N PRO A 277 -2.34 -13.66 12.64
CA PRO A 277 -3.39 -12.79 13.11
C PRO A 277 -3.06 -12.27 14.51
N LEU A 278 -3.57 -11.08 14.85
CA LEU A 278 -3.51 -10.54 16.20
C LEU A 278 -4.90 -10.55 16.82
N THR A 279 -4.97 -10.79 18.11
CA THR A 279 -6.21 -10.67 18.88
C THR A 279 -6.03 -9.62 19.97
N ILE A 280 -7.02 -8.72 20.07
CA ILE A 280 -7.11 -7.70 21.11
C ILE A 280 -8.35 -7.96 21.92
N ASP A 281 -8.18 -8.17 23.23
CA ASP A 281 -9.30 -8.27 24.17
C ASP A 281 -9.76 -6.87 24.57
N ALA A 282 -10.84 -6.39 23.93
CA ALA A 282 -11.40 -5.09 24.19
C ALA A 282 -12.39 -5.14 25.36
N ARG A 283 -11.98 -4.59 26.50
CA ARG A 283 -12.78 -4.54 27.72
C ARG A 283 -13.81 -3.42 27.65
N PRO A 284 -15.04 -3.61 28.13
CA PRO A 284 -16.03 -2.55 28.22
C PRO A 284 -15.58 -1.48 29.22
N ILE A 285 -15.95 -0.22 28.94
CA ILE A 285 -15.78 0.87 29.93
C ILE A 285 -16.61 0.53 31.17
N PRO A 286 -16.00 0.50 32.38
CA PRO A 286 -16.74 0.22 33.62
C PRO A 286 -17.96 1.16 33.77
N PRO A 287 -19.08 0.72 34.34
CA PRO A 287 -20.25 1.58 34.55
C PRO A 287 -19.91 2.75 35.50
N GLY A 288 -20.57 3.90 35.29
CA GLY A 288 -20.36 5.12 36.08
C GLY A 288 -20.51 6.39 35.24
N GLN A 289 -19.94 7.48 35.73
CA GLN A 289 -19.99 8.77 35.04
C GLN A 289 -19.36 8.66 33.63
N PRO A 290 -19.91 9.38 32.63
CA PRO A 290 -19.33 9.45 31.30
C PRO A 290 -17.87 9.93 31.36
N VAL A 291 -17.01 9.35 30.50
CA VAL A 291 -15.62 9.75 30.36
C VAL A 291 -15.41 10.43 29.01
N ALA A 292 -14.58 11.46 28.99
CA ALA A 292 -14.28 12.22 27.77
C ALA A 292 -13.42 11.41 26.79
N ALA A 293 -12.50 10.60 27.31
CA ALA A 293 -11.65 9.70 26.55
C ALA A 293 -11.01 8.65 27.47
N VAL A 294 -10.39 7.63 26.84
CA VAL A 294 -9.67 6.55 27.53
C VAL A 294 -8.18 6.66 27.18
N GLY A 295 -7.33 6.76 28.20
CA GLY A 295 -5.89 6.87 28.01
C GLY A 295 -5.22 7.65 29.15
N ASP A 296 -3.91 7.73 29.11
CA ASP A 296 -3.16 8.58 30.02
C ASP A 296 -3.07 10.00 29.46
N LEU A 297 -3.95 10.86 29.97
CA LEU A 297 -4.19 12.20 29.43
C LEU A 297 -3.78 13.29 30.42
N SER A 298 -3.43 14.44 29.85
CA SER A 298 -3.19 15.70 30.58
C SER A 298 -4.12 16.78 30.07
N LEU A 299 -4.59 17.63 31.00
CA LEU A 299 -5.37 18.82 30.70
C LEU A 299 -4.56 20.07 31.02
N GLN A 300 -4.41 20.95 30.06
CA GLN A 300 -3.70 22.22 30.21
C GLN A 300 -4.60 23.37 29.81
N CYS A 301 -4.73 24.37 30.68
CA CYS A 301 -5.39 25.63 30.39
C CYS A 301 -4.32 26.72 30.21
N LEU A 302 -4.31 27.37 29.06
CA LEU A 302 -3.43 28.51 28.83
C LEU A 302 -3.92 29.73 29.61
N THR A 303 -3.05 30.70 29.80
CA THR A 303 -3.38 31.94 30.48
C THR A 303 -4.54 32.65 29.75
N PRO A 304 -5.63 32.99 30.45
CA PRO A 304 -6.73 33.71 29.86
C PRO A 304 -6.30 35.12 29.42
N VAL A 305 -6.77 35.54 28.26
CA VAL A 305 -6.40 36.85 27.67
C VAL A 305 -7.67 37.61 27.26
N GLN A 306 -7.75 38.86 27.67
CA GLN A 306 -8.74 39.82 27.16
C GLN A 306 -8.04 40.80 26.21
N LYS A 307 -8.65 41.11 25.07
CA LYS A 307 -8.17 42.12 24.12
C LYS A 307 -9.23 43.23 23.96
N ASN A 308 -8.80 44.47 24.19
CA ASN A 308 -9.58 45.69 23.90
C ASN A 308 -11.03 45.67 24.47
N GLY A 309 -11.20 45.24 25.73
CA GLY A 309 -12.52 45.14 26.34
C GLY A 309 -13.44 44.07 25.76
N GLY A 310 -12.97 43.23 24.86
CA GLY A 310 -13.70 42.11 24.26
C GLY A 310 -13.84 40.91 25.22
N PRO A 311 -14.30 39.75 24.72
CA PRO A 311 -14.42 38.55 25.54
C PRO A 311 -13.04 38.05 26.03
N VAL A 312 -13.03 37.49 27.23
CA VAL A 312 -11.87 36.77 27.75
C VAL A 312 -11.73 35.43 26.99
N SER A 313 -10.62 35.24 26.32
CA SER A 313 -10.33 33.98 25.61
C SER A 313 -9.42 33.08 26.44
N ILE A 314 -9.78 31.80 26.54
CA ILE A 314 -8.93 30.77 27.16
C ILE A 314 -8.83 29.56 26.23
N ASP A 315 -7.61 29.15 25.94
CA ASP A 315 -7.34 27.91 25.21
C ASP A 315 -7.14 26.77 26.20
N VAL A 316 -7.89 25.69 25.99
CA VAL A 316 -7.82 24.46 26.79
C VAL A 316 -7.37 23.32 25.91
N LEU A 317 -6.32 22.63 26.32
CA LEU A 317 -5.72 21.52 25.60
C LEU A 317 -5.87 20.24 26.40
N LEU A 318 -6.42 19.21 25.78
CA LEU A 318 -6.41 17.83 26.27
C LEU A 318 -5.44 17.04 25.39
N SER A 319 -4.42 16.45 26.00
CA SER A 319 -3.33 15.77 25.26
C SER A 319 -3.05 14.41 25.83
N GLY A 320 -2.72 13.44 24.96
CA GLY A 320 -2.29 12.10 25.33
C GLY A 320 -2.59 11.03 24.29
N PRO A 321 -2.21 9.77 24.57
CA PRO A 321 -2.41 8.62 23.70
C PRO A 321 -3.87 8.14 23.75
N ALA A 322 -4.76 8.86 23.07
CA ALA A 322 -6.20 8.58 23.01
C ALA A 322 -6.82 9.12 21.73
N ASN A 323 -7.97 8.58 21.35
CA ASN A 323 -8.78 9.21 20.29
C ASN A 323 -9.53 10.42 20.85
N LEU A 324 -8.98 11.60 20.64
CA LEU A 324 -9.56 12.85 21.11
C LEU A 324 -10.50 13.52 20.09
N ARG A 325 -10.74 12.93 18.91
CA ARG A 325 -11.58 13.55 17.87
C ARG A 325 -13.00 13.81 18.32
N ALA A 326 -13.56 12.91 19.13
CA ALA A 326 -14.92 13.01 19.64
C ALA A 326 -14.99 13.47 21.11
N ALA A 327 -13.85 13.77 21.76
CA ALA A 327 -13.85 14.16 23.16
C ALA A 327 -14.68 15.43 23.37
N PRO A 328 -15.62 15.47 24.34
CA PRO A 328 -16.39 16.67 24.65
C PRO A 328 -15.49 17.77 25.24
N PRO A 329 -15.89 19.05 25.17
CA PRO A 329 -15.17 20.12 25.83
C PRO A 329 -15.20 19.94 27.34
N PRO A 330 -14.10 20.29 28.05
CA PRO A 330 -14.10 20.36 29.52
C PRO A 330 -15.18 21.32 30.03
N ALA A 331 -15.77 20.98 31.16
CA ALA A 331 -16.80 21.80 31.79
C ALA A 331 -16.22 22.69 32.92
N PHE A 332 -16.83 23.82 33.18
CA PHE A 332 -16.51 24.62 34.37
C PHE A 332 -16.96 23.87 35.62
N ALA A 333 -16.08 23.74 36.59
CA ALA A 333 -16.37 23.05 37.85
C ALA A 333 -17.30 23.83 38.77
N ASN A 334 -17.36 25.17 38.62
CA ASN A 334 -18.19 26.07 39.39
C ASN A 334 -18.94 27.01 38.44
N THR A 335 -19.97 27.68 38.98
CA THR A 335 -20.74 28.70 38.27
C THR A 335 -19.83 29.82 37.79
N LEU A 336 -19.96 30.21 36.54
CA LEU A 336 -19.23 31.31 35.91
C LEU A 336 -20.11 32.58 36.01
N ASP A 337 -19.49 33.69 36.42
CA ASP A 337 -20.15 35.01 36.38
C ASP A 337 -20.05 35.58 34.95
N GLY A 338 -21.03 35.21 34.13
CA GLY A 338 -21.10 35.62 32.73
C GLY A 338 -21.58 34.50 31.82
N SER A 339 -21.48 34.71 30.51
CA SER A 339 -21.79 33.70 29.49
C SER A 339 -20.52 33.16 28.84
N VAL A 340 -20.60 31.91 28.33
CA VAL A 340 -19.48 31.25 27.68
C VAL A 340 -19.90 30.68 26.34
N GLN A 341 -19.03 30.81 25.37
CA GLN A 341 -19.17 30.21 24.04
C GLN A 341 -17.87 29.58 23.63
N ILE A 342 -17.94 28.53 22.79
CA ILE A 342 -16.76 28.02 22.09
C ILE A 342 -16.63 28.82 20.80
N ALA A 343 -15.46 29.40 20.54
CA ALA A 343 -15.22 30.20 19.35
C ALA A 343 -15.46 29.38 18.08
N GLU A 344 -16.07 29.99 17.07
CA GLU A 344 -16.20 29.39 15.74
C GLU A 344 -14.80 29.07 15.19
N GLY A 345 -14.60 27.81 14.75
CA GLY A 345 -13.27 27.30 14.37
C GLY A 345 -12.28 27.18 15.54
N GLY A 346 -12.72 27.44 16.79
CA GLY A 346 -11.88 27.33 17.99
C GLY A 346 -11.61 25.90 18.46
N VAL A 347 -12.10 24.87 17.77
CA VAL A 347 -11.81 23.47 18.05
C VAL A 347 -10.85 22.93 17.00
N SER A 348 -9.71 22.41 17.42
CA SER A 348 -8.75 21.76 16.54
C SER A 348 -8.21 20.48 17.16
N VAL A 349 -7.81 19.54 16.32
CA VAL A 349 -7.17 18.28 16.73
C VAL A 349 -5.86 18.16 15.96
N HIS A 350 -4.78 17.98 16.70
CA HIS A 350 -3.45 17.73 16.15
C HIS A 350 -2.97 16.34 16.60
N ARG A 351 -2.36 15.62 15.69
CA ARG A 351 -1.66 14.36 15.99
C ARG A 351 -0.17 14.59 15.87
N HIS A 352 0.56 14.11 16.86
CA HIS A 352 2.01 14.13 16.91
C HIS A 352 2.59 12.81 16.37
N GLU A 353 3.87 12.80 16.02
CA GLU A 353 4.55 11.64 15.44
C GLU A 353 4.61 10.43 16.41
N ASP A 354 4.62 10.69 17.70
CA ASP A 354 4.61 9.71 18.80
C ASP A 354 3.23 9.09 19.08
N ALA A 355 2.27 9.25 18.17
CA ALA A 355 0.88 8.81 18.32
C ALA A 355 0.08 9.52 19.43
N VAL A 356 0.58 10.59 19.99
CA VAL A 356 -0.16 11.47 20.91
C VAL A 356 -1.09 12.38 20.13
N MET A 357 -2.32 12.53 20.61
CA MET A 357 -3.25 13.53 20.11
C MET A 357 -3.34 14.70 21.06
N THR A 358 -3.54 15.91 20.52
CA THR A 358 -3.89 17.10 21.26
C THR A 358 -5.15 17.67 20.68
N ARG A 359 -6.19 17.79 21.51
CA ARG A 359 -7.42 18.50 21.18
C ARG A 359 -7.46 19.83 21.93
N ARG A 360 -7.67 20.90 21.19
CA ARG A 360 -7.74 22.26 21.69
C ARG A 360 -9.15 22.79 21.55
N TRP A 361 -9.64 23.46 22.57
CA TRP A 361 -10.85 24.28 22.55
C TRP A 361 -10.50 25.71 22.93
N ARG A 362 -11.08 26.69 22.25
CA ARG A 362 -11.00 28.08 22.60
C ARG A 362 -12.34 28.52 23.15
N PHE A 363 -12.37 28.79 24.43
CA PHE A 363 -13.54 29.36 25.10
C PHE A 363 -13.48 30.89 25.05
N LEU A 364 -14.60 31.52 24.74
CA LEU A 364 -14.83 32.93 24.82
C LEU A 364 -15.79 33.16 25.98
N ILE A 365 -15.32 33.87 26.99
CA ILE A 365 -16.08 34.18 28.20
C ILE A 365 -16.46 35.67 28.15
N PHE A 366 -17.71 35.96 28.36
CA PHE A 366 -18.27 37.32 28.42
C PHE A 366 -18.59 37.63 29.88
N PRO A 367 -17.72 38.32 30.63
CA PRO A 367 -17.95 38.67 32.03
C PRO A 367 -19.18 39.54 32.16
N ALA A 368 -19.94 39.36 33.25
CA ALA A 368 -21.12 40.18 33.54
C ALA A 368 -20.76 41.59 34.01
N SER A 369 -19.58 41.75 34.63
CA SER A 369 -19.13 43.03 35.20
C SER A 369 -17.63 43.26 34.97
N SER A 370 -17.18 44.50 34.98
CA SER A 370 -15.77 44.89 34.97
C SER A 370 -15.15 44.73 36.36
N GLY A 371 -13.82 44.54 36.40
CA GLY A 371 -13.07 44.40 37.65
C GLY A 371 -12.31 43.08 37.70
N MET A 372 -12.04 42.61 38.91
CA MET A 372 -11.37 41.34 39.12
C MET A 372 -12.31 40.18 38.75
N PHE A 373 -12.02 39.51 37.65
CA PHE A 373 -12.77 38.37 37.15
C PHE A 373 -12.03 37.07 37.43
N VAL A 374 -12.77 36.09 37.94
CA VAL A 374 -12.20 34.76 38.25
C VAL A 374 -12.76 33.76 37.26
N VAL A 375 -11.87 33.16 36.46
CA VAL A 375 -12.19 32.00 35.62
C VAL A 375 -12.17 30.76 36.50
N PRO A 376 -13.32 30.09 36.71
CA PRO A 376 -13.38 28.87 37.50
C PRO A 376 -12.53 27.75 36.88
N PRO A 377 -12.12 26.75 37.69
CA PRO A 377 -11.43 25.57 37.17
C PRO A 377 -12.27 24.88 36.08
N LEU A 378 -11.62 24.51 35.00
CA LEU A 378 -12.19 23.59 33.99
C LEU A 378 -11.81 22.16 34.34
N ALA A 379 -12.76 21.25 34.22
CA ALA A 379 -12.58 19.86 34.58
C ALA A 379 -13.11 18.91 33.48
N THR A 380 -12.51 17.76 33.38
CA THR A 380 -12.97 16.64 32.54
C THR A 380 -12.62 15.30 33.18
N THR A 381 -13.49 14.33 33.04
CA THR A 381 -13.26 12.97 33.58
C THR A 381 -12.73 12.08 32.46
N ILE A 382 -11.66 11.35 32.74
CA ILE A 382 -11.05 10.36 31.84
C ILE A 382 -11.05 8.99 32.49
N LEU A 383 -10.88 7.94 31.67
CA LEU A 383 -10.56 6.59 32.14
C LEU A 383 -9.08 6.31 31.87
N THR A 384 -8.31 5.99 32.90
CA THR A 384 -6.92 5.57 32.72
C THR A 384 -6.82 4.15 32.19
N PRO A 385 -5.69 3.72 31.59
CA PRO A 385 -5.47 2.34 31.16
C PRO A 385 -5.60 1.29 32.31
N ALA A 386 -5.43 1.73 33.57
CA ALA A 386 -5.66 0.93 34.75
C ALA A 386 -7.16 0.74 35.09
N GLY A 387 -8.07 1.38 34.33
CA GLY A 387 -9.52 1.29 34.59
C GLY A 387 -10.02 2.22 35.68
N VAL A 388 -9.21 3.19 36.11
CA VAL A 388 -9.56 4.15 37.16
C VAL A 388 -10.05 5.45 36.50
N ARG A 389 -11.20 5.94 36.95
CA ARG A 389 -11.67 7.27 36.56
C ARG A 389 -10.85 8.32 37.29
N ARG A 390 -10.31 9.26 36.51
CA ARG A 390 -9.53 10.38 37.02
C ARG A 390 -10.13 11.68 36.48
N GLU A 391 -10.41 12.60 37.40
CA GLU A 391 -10.77 13.94 37.02
C GLU A 391 -9.51 14.77 36.79
N LEU A 392 -9.39 15.35 35.60
CA LEU A 392 -8.36 16.32 35.25
C LEU A 392 -8.94 17.72 35.46
N ARG A 393 -8.20 18.57 36.16
CA ARG A 393 -8.62 19.95 36.44
C ARG A 393 -7.54 20.93 36.04
N CYS A 394 -7.94 22.06 35.46
CA CYS A 394 -7.11 23.25 35.39
C CYS A 394 -7.23 24.06 36.69
N GLU A 395 -6.20 24.78 37.02
CA GLU A 395 -6.24 25.70 38.13
C GLU A 395 -7.14 26.92 37.84
N GLN A 396 -7.73 27.45 38.88
CA GLN A 396 -8.44 28.73 38.84
C GLN A 396 -7.51 29.86 38.40
N ARG A 397 -7.99 30.78 37.59
CA ARG A 397 -7.23 31.95 37.11
C ARG A 397 -8.04 33.24 37.37
N ALA A 398 -7.37 34.26 37.87
CA ALA A 398 -7.93 35.59 38.03
C ALA A 398 -7.26 36.55 37.06
N LEU A 399 -8.05 37.46 36.50
CA LEU A 399 -7.56 38.55 35.66
C LEU A 399 -8.44 39.81 35.84
N LEU A 400 -7.85 40.97 35.62
CA LEU A 400 -8.59 42.22 35.56
C LEU A 400 -9.26 42.31 34.20
N VAL A 401 -10.60 42.48 34.18
CA VAL A 401 -11.38 42.61 32.96
C VAL A 401 -11.98 44.04 32.86
N GLU A 402 -11.94 44.55 31.65
CA GLU A 402 -12.60 45.76 31.24
C GLU A 402 -13.89 45.38 30.49
N THR A 403 -15.04 45.85 30.90
CA THR A 403 -16.23 45.75 30.05
C THR A 403 -16.16 46.87 29.01
N ALA A 404 -16.24 46.53 27.74
CA ALA A 404 -16.50 47.51 26.70
C ALA A 404 -17.76 48.27 27.12
N GLY A 405 -17.66 49.60 27.33
CA GLY A 405 -18.76 50.42 27.76
C GLY A 405 -20.00 50.07 26.94
N ALA A 406 -21.15 49.96 27.60
CA ALA A 406 -22.41 49.38 27.17
C ALA A 406 -22.83 49.76 25.73
N SER A 407 -22.26 49.07 24.74
CA SER A 407 -22.67 49.20 23.33
C SER A 407 -22.48 47.89 22.54
N ALA A 408 -22.67 46.75 23.21
CA ALA A 408 -22.87 45.50 22.50
C ALA A 408 -23.86 44.63 23.30
N ASN A 409 -25.14 44.94 23.18
CA ASN A 409 -26.16 43.93 23.47
C ASN A 409 -25.83 42.66 22.66
N PRO A 410 -25.79 41.49 23.29
CA PRO A 410 -25.77 40.25 22.51
C PRO A 410 -27.06 40.27 21.65
N PRO A 411 -27.00 39.93 20.37
CA PRO A 411 -28.21 39.85 19.57
C PRO A 411 -29.15 38.84 20.24
N PRO A 412 -30.44 39.20 20.46
CA PRO A 412 -31.38 38.31 21.11
C PRO A 412 -31.46 37.01 20.29
N ALA A 413 -31.25 35.88 20.95
CA ALA A 413 -31.55 34.58 20.40
C ALA A 413 -33.07 34.55 20.10
N SER A 414 -33.41 34.33 18.85
CA SER A 414 -34.78 34.23 18.31
C SER A 414 -35.50 35.52 17.91
N ALA A 415 -35.14 36.03 16.75
CA ALA A 415 -36.14 36.56 15.79
C ALA A 415 -35.52 36.42 14.40
N GLN A 416 -36.01 35.51 13.63
CA GLN A 416 -35.68 35.44 12.20
C GLN A 416 -36.45 36.56 11.48
N PRO A 417 -35.81 37.63 11.00
CA PRO A 417 -36.44 38.53 10.05
C PRO A 417 -36.38 37.88 8.67
N ARG A 418 -37.53 37.69 8.05
CA ARG A 418 -37.63 37.22 6.66
C ARG A 418 -36.91 38.12 5.64
N ASP A 419 -36.47 39.31 6.06
CA ASP A 419 -35.82 40.30 5.18
C ASP A 419 -34.28 40.24 5.17
N ALA A 420 -33.64 39.49 6.08
CA ALA A 420 -32.18 39.38 6.14
C ALA A 420 -31.59 38.64 4.92
N ARG A 421 -32.40 37.85 4.21
CA ARG A 421 -31.93 37.16 2.98
C ARG A 421 -31.66 38.10 1.81
N LEU A 422 -32.41 39.23 1.73
CA LEU A 422 -32.22 40.22 0.66
C LEU A 422 -31.05 41.18 0.94
N GLU A 423 -30.80 41.54 2.22
CA GLU A 423 -29.65 42.36 2.58
C GLU A 423 -28.31 41.57 2.59
N ALA A 424 -28.31 40.30 3.00
CA ALA A 424 -27.16 39.45 2.89
C ALA A 424 -26.76 39.21 1.42
N ALA A 425 -27.76 39.09 0.53
CA ALA A 425 -27.51 38.97 -0.91
C ALA A 425 -26.90 40.23 -1.53
N ARG A 426 -27.24 41.41 -1.01
CA ARG A 426 -26.66 42.71 -1.49
C ARG A 426 -25.23 42.95 -0.99
N ARG A 427 -24.85 42.47 0.22
CA ARG A 427 -23.48 42.58 0.76
C ARG A 427 -22.51 41.53 0.23
N SER A 428 -23.03 40.41 -0.27
CA SER A 428 -22.19 39.34 -0.85
C SER A 428 -21.85 39.53 -2.34
N LEU A 429 -22.50 40.47 -3.05
CA LEU A 429 -22.25 40.75 -4.46
C LEU A 429 -20.76 41.06 -4.80
N PRO A 430 -20.03 41.90 -4.03
CA PRO A 430 -18.63 42.13 -4.34
C PRO A 430 -17.71 40.91 -4.08
N PHE A 431 -18.05 40.09 -3.06
CA PHE A 431 -17.28 38.88 -2.73
C PHE A 431 -17.59 37.72 -3.69
N ALA A 432 -18.83 37.62 -4.20
CA ALA A 432 -19.16 36.63 -5.23
C ALA A 432 -18.45 36.92 -6.54
N GLY A 433 -18.28 38.18 -6.92
CA GLY A 433 -17.47 38.58 -8.08
C GLY A 433 -15.98 38.25 -7.93
N ILE A 434 -15.42 38.49 -6.75
CA ILE A 434 -14.01 38.14 -6.45
C ILE A 434 -13.83 36.62 -6.40
N ALA A 435 -14.75 35.87 -5.80
CA ALA A 435 -14.70 34.41 -5.77
C ALA A 435 -14.82 33.82 -7.18
N ALA A 436 -15.72 34.35 -8.03
CA ALA A 436 -15.84 33.95 -9.42
C ALA A 436 -14.58 34.27 -10.22
N LEU A 437 -13.96 35.44 -10.02
CA LEU A 437 -12.69 35.81 -10.64
C LEU A 437 -11.55 34.88 -10.21
N ILE A 438 -11.46 34.53 -8.93
CA ILE A 438 -10.47 33.58 -8.42
C ILE A 438 -10.69 32.20 -9.03
N LEU A 439 -11.93 31.73 -9.13
CA LEU A 439 -12.25 30.44 -9.76
C LEU A 439 -11.89 30.44 -11.27
N ILE A 440 -12.15 31.53 -11.97
CA ILE A 440 -11.76 31.68 -13.40
C ILE A 440 -10.23 31.68 -13.52
N VAL A 441 -9.51 32.43 -12.69
CA VAL A 441 -8.05 32.46 -12.68
C VAL A 441 -7.48 31.08 -12.33
N LEU A 442 -8.05 30.39 -11.35
CA LEU A 442 -7.69 29.02 -11.01
C LEU A 442 -7.98 28.06 -12.16
N ALA A 443 -9.13 28.15 -12.82
CA ALA A 443 -9.48 27.29 -13.96
C ALA A 443 -8.52 27.50 -15.15
N ILE A 444 -8.05 28.72 -15.38
CA ILE A 444 -7.06 29.03 -16.43
C ILE A 444 -5.66 28.61 -15.99
N ALA A 445 -5.31 28.77 -14.72
CA ALA A 445 -3.98 28.44 -14.19
C ALA A 445 -3.81 26.93 -13.92
N TRP A 446 -4.89 26.22 -13.55
CA TRP A 446 -4.86 24.81 -13.17
C TRP A 446 -4.21 23.89 -14.21
N PRO A 447 -4.59 23.91 -15.49
CA PRO A 447 -3.94 23.07 -16.51
C PRO A 447 -2.44 23.41 -16.67
N ARG A 448 -2.06 24.69 -16.51
CA ARG A 448 -0.65 25.11 -16.54
C ARG A 448 0.14 24.60 -15.35
N ILE A 449 -0.45 24.64 -14.16
CA ILE A 449 0.15 24.09 -12.93
C ILE A 449 0.29 22.58 -13.02
N GLN A 450 -0.74 21.88 -13.48
CA GLN A 450 -0.70 20.43 -13.67
C GLN A 450 0.35 20.03 -14.71
N ARG A 451 0.46 20.79 -15.82
CA ARG A 451 1.50 20.58 -16.83
C ARG A 451 2.90 20.78 -16.25
N ALA A 452 3.12 21.84 -15.50
CA ALA A 452 4.41 22.11 -14.85
C ALA A 452 4.78 21.03 -13.82
N ARG A 453 3.80 20.52 -13.04
CA ARG A 453 4.01 19.41 -12.10
C ARG A 453 4.36 18.11 -12.82
N ARG A 454 3.69 17.80 -13.94
CA ARG A 454 3.98 16.63 -14.79
C ARG A 454 5.39 16.69 -15.36
N ILE A 455 5.79 17.83 -15.93
CA ILE A 455 7.13 18.05 -16.45
C ILE A 455 8.18 17.85 -15.36
N ARG A 456 7.99 18.43 -14.17
CA ARG A 456 8.91 18.28 -13.03
C ARG A 456 9.04 16.80 -12.56
N ARG A 457 7.93 16.05 -12.55
CA ARG A 457 7.95 14.61 -12.18
C ARG A 457 8.79 13.81 -13.19
N HIS A 458 8.52 13.97 -14.49
CA HIS A 458 9.29 13.26 -15.53
C HIS A 458 10.76 13.67 -15.54
N THR A 459 11.06 14.94 -15.39
CA THR A 459 12.46 15.40 -15.30
C THR A 459 13.20 14.75 -14.14
N ARG A 460 12.58 14.67 -12.94
CA ARG A 460 13.19 14.00 -11.78
C ARG A 460 13.36 12.49 -11.97
N ALA A 461 12.44 11.85 -12.68
CA ALA A 461 12.50 10.42 -12.94
C ALA A 461 13.56 10.05 -14.00
N LEU A 462 13.93 10.98 -14.89
CA LEU A 462 14.86 10.73 -15.99
C LEU A 462 16.31 11.11 -15.67
N VAL A 463 16.55 12.06 -14.76
CA VAL A 463 17.91 12.43 -14.35
C VAL A 463 18.44 11.41 -13.34
N ARG A 464 19.55 10.74 -13.67
CA ARG A 464 20.25 9.74 -12.87
C ARG A 464 21.57 10.28 -12.34
N GLU A 465 22.27 9.48 -11.56
CA GLU A 465 23.55 9.86 -10.96
C GLU A 465 24.66 10.03 -12.01
N THR A 466 24.63 9.23 -13.06
CA THR A 466 25.62 9.30 -14.14
C THR A 466 25.01 9.81 -15.46
N PRO A 467 25.81 10.49 -16.33
CA PRO A 467 25.36 10.92 -17.66
C PRO A 467 24.91 9.74 -18.54
N ALA A 468 25.60 8.61 -18.47
CA ALA A 468 25.27 7.39 -19.22
C ALA A 468 23.90 6.83 -18.83
N GLU A 469 23.62 6.70 -17.54
CA GLU A 469 22.33 6.26 -17.04
C GLU A 469 21.20 7.23 -17.39
N THR A 470 21.46 8.53 -17.34
CA THR A 470 20.50 9.56 -17.76
C THR A 470 20.17 9.42 -19.24
N ARG A 471 21.16 9.14 -20.10
CA ARG A 471 20.95 8.89 -21.52
C ARG A 471 20.05 7.68 -21.76
N ILE A 472 20.36 6.54 -21.13
CA ILE A 472 19.58 5.31 -21.26
C ILE A 472 18.14 5.56 -20.79
N ALA A 473 17.94 6.20 -19.63
CA ALA A 473 16.61 6.48 -19.11
C ALA A 473 15.79 7.41 -20.02
N VAL A 474 16.41 8.38 -20.69
CA VAL A 474 15.75 9.27 -21.65
C VAL A 474 15.38 8.52 -22.93
N ASP A 475 16.29 7.70 -23.45
CA ASP A 475 16.06 6.92 -24.67
C ASP A 475 14.93 5.89 -24.45
N GLU A 476 14.95 5.14 -23.36
CA GLU A 476 13.87 4.22 -22.95
C GLU A 476 12.53 4.94 -22.76
N TRP A 477 12.54 6.12 -22.13
CA TRP A 477 11.33 6.92 -21.93
C TRP A 477 10.71 7.40 -23.25
N LEU A 478 11.52 7.69 -24.28
CA LEU A 478 11.07 8.06 -25.62
C LEU A 478 10.54 6.84 -26.38
N VAL A 479 11.28 5.72 -26.37
CA VAL A 479 10.89 4.47 -27.04
C VAL A 479 9.60 3.91 -26.46
N ALA A 480 9.46 3.87 -25.14
CA ALA A 480 8.24 3.43 -24.46
C ALA A 480 7.00 4.25 -24.85
N ARG A 481 7.17 5.38 -25.54
CA ARG A 481 6.12 6.25 -26.04
C ARG A 481 5.99 6.24 -27.56
N GLY A 482 6.58 5.24 -28.21
CA GLY A 482 6.49 5.06 -29.65
C GLY A 482 7.27 6.09 -30.47
N VAL A 483 8.34 6.68 -29.88
CA VAL A 483 9.20 7.62 -30.61
C VAL A 483 10.37 6.84 -31.20
N ASP A 484 10.50 6.90 -32.52
CA ASP A 484 11.69 6.40 -33.21
C ASP A 484 12.85 7.38 -33.01
N LEU A 485 13.88 6.96 -32.26
CA LEU A 485 15.04 7.78 -31.94
C LEU A 485 15.84 8.17 -33.20
N SER A 486 15.87 7.31 -34.22
CA SER A 486 16.58 7.55 -35.46
C SER A 486 15.88 8.65 -36.32
N ALA A 487 14.57 8.64 -36.32
CA ALA A 487 13.75 9.67 -36.94
C ALA A 487 13.86 10.99 -36.16
N LEU A 488 13.80 10.94 -34.82
CA LEU A 488 13.87 12.12 -33.96
C LEU A 488 15.18 12.89 -34.12
N VAL A 489 16.30 12.22 -34.35
CA VAL A 489 17.61 12.86 -34.61
C VAL A 489 17.62 13.65 -35.92
N ARG A 490 16.84 13.22 -36.94
CA ARG A 490 16.77 13.85 -38.25
C ARG A 490 15.64 14.88 -38.39
N GLU A 491 14.70 14.88 -37.46
CA GLU A 491 13.50 15.72 -37.50
C GLU A 491 13.87 17.19 -37.17
N PRO A 492 13.61 18.18 -38.06
CA PRO A 492 13.79 19.59 -37.76
C PRO A 492 12.60 20.11 -36.93
N SER A 493 12.62 19.85 -35.62
CA SER A 493 11.58 20.26 -34.68
C SER A 493 12.17 20.66 -33.36
N ASP A 494 11.45 21.47 -32.57
CA ASP A 494 11.85 21.85 -31.21
C ASP A 494 12.22 20.64 -30.35
N ARG A 495 11.55 19.51 -30.60
CA ARG A 495 11.77 18.26 -29.88
C ARG A 495 13.04 17.55 -30.34
N GLY A 496 13.28 17.50 -31.65
CA GLY A 496 14.51 16.96 -32.23
C GLY A 496 15.73 17.77 -31.80
N ASP A 497 15.61 19.09 -31.80
CA ASP A 497 16.68 20.00 -31.36
C ASP A 497 17.00 19.83 -29.87
N ALA A 498 15.99 19.77 -29.02
CA ALA A 498 16.17 19.54 -27.58
C ALA A 498 16.80 18.17 -27.30
N TYR A 499 16.44 17.13 -28.06
CA TYR A 499 17.04 15.79 -27.93
C TYR A 499 18.50 15.77 -28.39
N ARG A 500 18.82 16.39 -29.54
CA ARG A 500 20.21 16.51 -30.05
C ARG A 500 21.10 17.26 -29.07
N ALA A 501 20.60 18.37 -28.52
CA ALA A 501 21.33 19.18 -27.54
C ALA A 501 21.60 18.41 -26.25
N LEU A 502 20.61 17.68 -25.72
CA LEU A 502 20.78 16.82 -24.54
C LEU A 502 21.79 15.72 -24.82
N ARG A 503 21.67 15.02 -25.94
CA ARG A 503 22.54 13.90 -26.31
C ARG A 503 23.99 14.35 -26.53
N SER A 504 24.23 15.55 -27.13
CA SER A 504 25.56 16.11 -27.27
C SER A 504 26.21 16.45 -25.93
N LEU A 505 25.44 17.01 -25.00
CA LEU A 505 25.88 17.33 -23.64
C LEU A 505 26.26 16.05 -22.86
N LEU A 506 25.41 15.01 -22.89
CA LEU A 506 25.67 13.76 -22.20
C LEU A 506 26.88 13.01 -22.78
N ASN A 507 27.03 13.01 -24.12
CA ASN A 507 28.19 12.41 -24.79
C ASN A 507 29.49 13.18 -24.52
N ALA A 508 29.46 14.50 -24.37
CA ALA A 508 30.61 15.28 -23.97
C ALA A 508 31.01 14.99 -22.53
N ALA A 509 30.02 14.92 -21.61
CA ALA A 509 30.26 14.58 -20.21
C ALA A 509 30.85 13.16 -20.04
N GLU A 510 30.47 12.20 -20.90
CA GLU A 510 31.03 10.85 -20.90
C GLU A 510 32.49 10.81 -21.39
N ARG A 511 32.82 11.55 -22.47
CA ARG A 511 34.14 11.50 -23.09
C ARG A 511 35.23 12.25 -22.31
N ASP A 512 34.90 13.43 -21.83
CA ASP A 512 35.90 14.34 -21.26
C ASP A 512 36.06 14.21 -19.74
N ARG A 513 35.31 13.31 -19.07
CA ARG A 513 35.19 13.23 -17.63
C ARG A 513 34.91 14.61 -16.99
N LEU A 514 34.43 15.55 -17.78
CA LEU A 514 33.97 16.85 -17.30
C LEU A 514 32.69 16.63 -16.51
N VAL A 515 32.63 17.17 -15.31
CA VAL A 515 31.41 17.19 -14.47
C VAL A 515 30.45 18.17 -15.16
N ALA A 516 29.63 17.67 -16.09
CA ALA A 516 28.49 18.45 -16.56
C ALA A 516 27.66 18.80 -15.30
N GLU A 517 27.45 20.09 -15.06
CA GLU A 517 26.72 20.51 -13.87
C GLU A 517 25.35 19.79 -13.85
N PRO A 518 24.96 19.13 -12.74
CA PRO A 518 23.67 18.44 -12.64
C PRO A 518 22.48 19.37 -12.91
N ALA A 519 22.67 20.67 -12.77
CA ALA A 519 21.70 21.71 -13.08
C ALA A 519 21.46 21.85 -14.59
N GLU A 520 22.51 21.76 -15.41
CA GLU A 520 22.42 21.88 -16.88
C GLU A 520 21.75 20.63 -17.49
N ILE A 521 22.12 19.43 -17.07
CA ILE A 521 21.46 18.20 -17.47
C ILE A 521 19.97 18.26 -17.13
N ARG A 522 19.61 18.70 -15.92
CA ARG A 522 18.21 18.89 -15.51
C ARG A 522 17.47 19.91 -16.37
N ALA A 523 18.12 20.99 -16.78
CA ALA A 523 17.54 22.00 -17.66
C ALA A 523 17.22 21.42 -19.04
N ARG A 524 18.13 20.68 -19.65
CA ARG A 524 17.97 20.08 -20.98
C ARG A 524 16.93 18.94 -20.98
N VAL A 525 16.93 18.08 -19.96
CA VAL A 525 15.88 17.05 -19.82
C VAL A 525 14.50 17.71 -19.65
N ARG A 526 14.41 18.81 -18.90
CA ARG A 526 13.15 19.57 -18.75
C ARG A 526 12.68 20.15 -20.07
N GLU A 527 13.57 20.68 -20.88
CA GLU A 527 13.28 21.24 -22.19
C GLU A 527 12.72 20.17 -23.14
N LEU A 528 13.34 19.00 -23.21
CA LEU A 528 12.87 17.86 -23.99
C LEU A 528 11.48 17.38 -23.55
N VAL A 529 11.25 17.23 -22.26
CA VAL A 529 9.95 16.81 -21.70
C VAL A 529 8.87 17.86 -21.98
N ALA A 530 9.23 19.16 -21.93
CA ALA A 530 8.31 20.27 -22.22
C ALA A 530 7.96 20.37 -23.71
N ALA A 531 8.91 20.18 -24.61
CA ALA A 531 8.70 20.20 -26.06
C ALA A 531 7.69 19.11 -26.49
N ARG A 532 7.77 17.91 -25.91
CA ARG A 532 6.79 16.85 -26.14
C ARG A 532 5.39 17.21 -25.62
N SER A 533 5.29 17.89 -24.49
CA SER A 533 4.00 18.28 -23.88
C SER A 533 3.26 19.37 -24.69
N ARG A 534 3.89 19.99 -25.71
CA ARG A 534 3.23 20.95 -26.62
C ARG A 534 2.64 20.28 -27.87
N ALA A 535 3.10 19.06 -28.19
CA ALA A 535 2.67 18.30 -29.36
C ALA A 535 1.50 17.34 -29.09
N MET A 536 1.03 17.24 -27.83
CA MET A 536 -0.22 16.60 -27.39
C MET A 536 -1.26 17.66 -27.01
#